data_eeb8caf493a3ebb3b91ea34b53e57fac
#
_entry.id   eeb8caf493a3ebb3b91ea34b53e57fac
#
_cell.length_a   1.000
_cell.length_b   1.000
_cell.length_c   1.000
_cell.angle_alpha   90.00
_cell.angle_beta   90.00
_cell.angle_gamma   90.00
#
_symmetry.space_group_name_H-M   'P 1'
#
loop_
_entity.id
_entity.type
_entity.pdbx_description
1 polymer ?
#
loop_
_entity_poly.entity_id
_entity_poly.type
_entity_poly.pdbx_seq_one_letter_code
_entity_poly.pdbx_strand_id
1 'polypeptide(L)'
;MILGYFERQTQKIFAVQNTPISIDEFGELDTRIGEHFAHTAAQLIDKLAIDSTSIVAIGSHGQTLKHRPDCNYPYSMQLGNPSLIAERTKITTVAHFRQKDIAAGGQGAPLVPAFHHAWLGHLENTALLNLGGIANLSLWDDSLPPTIKGFDTGPANTLIDAWCSRHLNQPYDDDGLWARDGNIDTDLLTKLLKHDYFQQPAPKSTHIDQFSIQWLDGVLSTGVKIDPQDIAATLVELTAISVQQALRPVSYTHLTLPTRCRGG
;
A
#
# COMPACT_ATOMS: atom_id res chain seq x y z
N MET A 1 20.79 -9.34 -12.42
CA MET A 1 21.17 -7.96 -12.82
C MET A 1 19.98 -7.00 -12.78
N ILE A 2 18.79 -7.38 -13.23
CA ILE A 2 17.57 -6.54 -13.23
C ILE A 2 17.06 -6.28 -11.81
N LEU A 3 16.96 -7.28 -10.95
CA LEU A 3 16.55 -7.13 -9.54
C LEU A 3 17.43 -6.14 -8.75
N GLY A 4 18.75 -6.26 -8.84
CA GLY A 4 19.65 -5.35 -8.11
C GLY A 4 19.67 -3.90 -8.64
N TYR A 5 19.19 -3.67 -9.87
CA TYR A 5 18.96 -2.32 -10.39
C TYR A 5 17.65 -1.75 -9.83
N PHE A 6 16.62 -2.57 -9.75
CA PHE A 6 15.31 -2.21 -9.19
C PHE A 6 15.43 -1.84 -7.71
N GLU A 7 16.12 -2.64 -6.92
CA GLU A 7 16.39 -2.37 -5.50
C GLU A 7 17.08 -1.02 -5.29
N ARG A 8 18.10 -0.70 -6.09
CA ARG A 8 18.81 0.60 -6.00
C ARG A 8 17.94 1.79 -6.39
N GLN A 9 17.01 1.63 -7.34
CA GLN A 9 16.09 2.70 -7.73
C GLN A 9 14.98 2.88 -6.67
N THR A 10 14.46 1.79 -6.14
CA THR A 10 13.48 1.79 -5.05
C THR A 10 14.07 2.45 -3.81
N GLN A 11 15.31 2.13 -3.43
CA GLN A 11 16.03 2.79 -2.32
C GLN A 11 16.20 4.29 -2.56
N LYS A 12 16.52 4.72 -3.80
CA LYS A 12 16.58 6.16 -4.13
C LYS A 12 15.22 6.84 -4.02
N ILE A 13 14.14 6.21 -4.46
CA ILE A 13 12.79 6.75 -4.34
C ILE A 13 12.40 6.91 -2.87
N PHE A 14 12.66 5.91 -2.03
CA PHE A 14 12.44 6.01 -0.58
C PHE A 14 13.30 7.10 0.06
N ALA A 15 14.54 7.26 -0.37
CA ALA A 15 15.41 8.33 0.12
C ALA A 15 14.89 9.73 -0.25
N VAL A 16 14.29 9.90 -1.44
CA VAL A 16 13.75 11.20 -1.89
C VAL A 16 12.35 11.51 -1.38
N GLN A 17 11.59 10.56 -0.85
CA GLN A 17 10.25 10.82 -0.31
C GLN A 17 10.25 11.86 0.83
N ASN A 18 11.33 11.90 1.61
CA ASN A 18 11.47 12.76 2.80
C ASN A 18 12.63 13.76 2.71
N THR A 19 13.32 13.85 1.55
CA THR A 19 14.38 14.83 1.31
C THR A 19 13.98 15.75 0.16
N PRO A 20 14.34 17.06 0.22
CA PRO A 20 14.16 17.94 -0.94
C PRO A 20 14.97 17.40 -2.13
N ILE A 21 14.34 17.35 -3.30
CA ILE A 21 14.99 17.03 -4.56
C ILE A 21 14.88 18.23 -5.50
N SER A 22 15.86 18.38 -6.40
CA SER A 22 15.80 19.39 -7.46
C SER A 22 14.77 18.98 -8.53
N ILE A 23 14.34 19.95 -9.33
CA ILE A 23 13.46 19.69 -10.48
C ILE A 23 14.17 18.78 -11.49
N ASP A 24 15.49 18.94 -11.66
CA ASP A 24 16.27 18.09 -12.56
C ASP A 24 16.31 16.65 -12.11
N GLU A 25 16.57 16.40 -10.82
CA GLU A 25 16.51 15.05 -10.24
C GLU A 25 15.12 14.41 -10.37
N PHE A 26 14.06 15.20 -10.18
CA PHE A 26 12.69 14.74 -10.41
C PHE A 26 12.50 14.31 -11.87
N GLY A 27 12.90 15.13 -12.84
CA GLY A 27 12.78 14.83 -14.27
C GLY A 27 13.58 13.60 -14.70
N GLU A 28 14.81 13.46 -14.18
CA GLU A 28 15.64 12.28 -14.43
C GLU A 28 15.01 11.00 -13.86
N LEU A 29 14.51 11.04 -12.62
CA LEU A 29 13.85 9.89 -11.98
C LEU A 29 12.58 9.49 -12.74
N ASP A 30 11.75 10.46 -13.11
CA ASP A 30 10.52 10.22 -13.88
C ASP A 30 10.80 9.52 -15.21
N THR A 31 11.80 10.02 -15.93
CA THR A 31 12.26 9.44 -17.19
C THR A 31 12.77 8.02 -17.01
N ARG A 32 13.67 7.79 -16.05
CA ARG A 32 14.30 6.47 -15.80
C ARG A 32 13.29 5.42 -15.36
N ILE A 33 12.32 5.79 -14.53
CA ILE A 33 11.25 4.88 -14.11
C ILE A 33 10.33 4.58 -15.30
N GLY A 34 10.00 5.58 -16.11
CA GLY A 34 9.23 5.37 -17.33
C GLY A 34 9.89 4.40 -18.32
N GLU A 35 11.18 4.56 -18.55
CA GLU A 35 11.94 3.61 -19.39
C GLU A 35 11.97 2.20 -18.82
N HIS A 36 12.12 2.08 -17.49
CA HIS A 36 12.09 0.78 -16.84
C HIS A 36 10.74 0.08 -16.99
N PHE A 37 9.63 0.82 -16.78
CA PHE A 37 8.29 0.27 -16.96
C PHE A 37 8.04 -0.15 -18.42
N ALA A 38 8.46 0.68 -19.38
CA ALA A 38 8.36 0.34 -20.80
C ALA A 38 9.13 -0.95 -21.15
N HIS A 39 10.37 -1.06 -20.65
CA HIS A 39 11.19 -2.24 -20.87
C HIS A 39 10.57 -3.50 -20.24
N THR A 40 10.08 -3.39 -19.00
CA THR A 40 9.43 -4.52 -18.30
C THR A 40 8.15 -4.96 -19.02
N ALA A 41 7.35 -4.00 -19.50
CA ALA A 41 6.16 -4.30 -20.28
C ALA A 41 6.51 -5.04 -21.59
N ALA A 42 7.51 -4.55 -22.33
CA ALA A 42 7.98 -5.20 -23.56
C ALA A 42 8.49 -6.62 -23.28
N GLN A 43 9.31 -6.82 -22.25
CA GLN A 43 9.80 -8.15 -21.86
C GLN A 43 8.66 -9.10 -21.49
N LEU A 44 7.62 -8.63 -20.81
CA LEU A 44 6.46 -9.46 -20.45
C LEU A 44 5.68 -9.88 -21.71
N ILE A 45 5.45 -8.96 -22.63
CA ILE A 45 4.77 -9.21 -23.91
C ILE A 45 5.52 -10.27 -24.72
N ASP A 46 6.84 -10.11 -24.85
CA ASP A 46 7.72 -11.04 -25.55
C ASP A 46 7.72 -12.44 -24.88
N LYS A 47 7.86 -12.45 -23.54
CA LYS A 47 7.88 -13.70 -22.76
C LYS A 47 6.59 -14.51 -22.89
N LEU A 48 5.46 -13.83 -22.98
CA LEU A 48 4.14 -14.44 -23.13
C LEU A 48 3.77 -14.71 -24.60
N ALA A 49 4.62 -14.32 -25.55
CA ALA A 49 4.37 -14.39 -26.98
C ALA A 49 3.02 -13.77 -27.39
N ILE A 50 2.65 -12.64 -26.77
CA ILE A 50 1.42 -11.93 -27.07
C ILE A 50 1.68 -10.98 -28.24
N ASP A 51 0.76 -10.96 -29.21
CA ASP A 51 0.77 -9.92 -30.24
C ASP A 51 0.45 -8.56 -29.61
N SER A 52 1.42 -7.63 -29.65
CA SER A 52 1.29 -6.30 -29.08
C SER A 52 0.11 -5.53 -29.66
N THR A 53 -0.33 -5.82 -30.90
CA THR A 53 -1.49 -5.19 -31.54
C THR A 53 -2.83 -5.62 -30.91
N SER A 54 -2.85 -6.75 -30.19
CA SER A 54 -4.01 -7.24 -29.46
C SER A 54 -4.20 -6.55 -28.09
N ILE A 55 -3.20 -5.80 -27.63
CA ILE A 55 -3.24 -5.12 -26.34
C ILE A 55 -3.90 -3.76 -26.52
N VAL A 56 -5.05 -3.58 -25.88
CA VAL A 56 -5.84 -2.33 -26.00
C VAL A 56 -5.11 -1.15 -25.33
N ALA A 57 -4.56 -1.36 -24.14
CA ALA A 57 -3.83 -0.34 -23.41
C ALA A 57 -2.95 -0.91 -22.28
N ILE A 58 -1.96 -0.14 -21.88
CA ILE A 58 -1.17 -0.34 -20.64
C ILE A 58 -1.69 0.62 -19.59
N GLY A 59 -2.14 0.10 -18.43
CA GLY A 59 -2.43 0.92 -17.27
C GLY A 59 -1.16 1.13 -16.43
N SER A 60 -0.69 2.37 -16.31
CA SER A 60 0.48 2.71 -15.52
C SER A 60 0.09 3.58 -14.31
N HIS A 61 0.15 2.99 -13.11
CA HIS A 61 -0.03 3.75 -11.87
C HIS A 61 1.16 4.69 -11.61
N GLY A 62 2.34 4.31 -12.05
CA GLY A 62 3.58 4.98 -11.67
C GLY A 62 4.03 4.63 -10.24
N GLN A 63 5.14 5.20 -9.82
CA GLN A 63 5.65 5.10 -8.45
C GLN A 63 5.30 6.35 -7.67
N THR A 64 4.51 6.23 -6.61
CA THR A 64 4.11 7.40 -5.82
C THR A 64 5.32 8.02 -5.13
N LEU A 65 5.56 9.29 -5.43
CA LEU A 65 6.57 10.12 -4.79
C LEU A 65 5.97 10.88 -3.61
N LYS A 66 4.81 11.52 -3.82
CA LYS A 66 4.12 12.29 -2.78
C LYS A 66 2.62 12.21 -2.98
N HIS A 67 1.90 12.11 -1.86
CA HIS A 67 0.44 12.07 -1.83
C HIS A 67 -0.05 12.99 -0.72
N ARG A 68 -0.80 14.03 -1.08
CA ARG A 68 -1.29 15.08 -0.17
C ARG A 68 -2.73 15.46 -0.52
N PRO A 69 -3.71 14.58 -0.22
CA PRO A 69 -5.12 14.84 -0.53
C PRO A 69 -5.76 15.90 0.38
N ASP A 70 -5.20 16.16 1.54
CA ASP A 70 -5.76 16.95 2.65
C ASP A 70 -5.15 18.35 2.77
N CYS A 71 -4.34 18.78 1.79
CA CYS A 71 -3.80 20.15 1.80
C CYS A 71 -4.71 21.13 1.03
N ASN A 72 -4.44 22.43 1.15
CA ASN A 72 -5.22 23.48 0.48
C ASN A 72 -5.27 23.33 -1.06
N TYR A 73 -4.27 22.70 -1.64
CA TYR A 73 -4.19 22.35 -3.07
C TYR A 73 -3.90 20.86 -3.19
N PRO A 74 -4.91 20.00 -3.11
CA PRO A 74 -4.74 18.56 -3.09
C PRO A 74 -4.02 18.05 -4.32
N TYR A 75 -3.07 17.12 -4.12
CA TYR A 75 -2.33 16.50 -5.21
C TYR A 75 -1.79 15.12 -4.87
N SER A 76 -1.46 14.38 -5.91
CA SER A 76 -0.71 13.13 -5.83
C SER A 76 0.26 13.07 -6.99
N MET A 77 1.53 12.81 -6.71
CA MET A 77 2.60 12.74 -7.70
C MET A 77 3.10 11.31 -7.82
N GLN A 78 3.04 10.79 -9.04
CA GLN A 78 3.61 9.50 -9.41
C GLN A 78 4.69 9.71 -10.45
N LEU A 79 5.81 9.02 -10.30
CA LEU A 79 6.93 8.95 -11.26
C LEU A 79 6.71 7.79 -12.24
N GLY A 80 7.27 7.91 -13.43
CA GLY A 80 7.20 6.91 -14.48
C GLY A 80 6.46 7.42 -15.70
N ASN A 81 7.12 8.34 -16.41
CA ASN A 81 6.61 9.07 -17.57
C ASN A 81 5.80 8.20 -18.54
N PRO A 82 4.48 8.38 -18.61
CA PRO A 82 3.61 7.53 -19.43
C PRO A 82 3.80 7.74 -20.94
N SER A 83 4.30 8.91 -21.35
CA SER A 83 4.61 9.18 -22.74
C SER A 83 5.77 8.33 -23.24
N LEU A 84 6.78 8.08 -22.38
CA LEU A 84 7.87 7.15 -22.68
C LEU A 84 7.36 5.70 -22.79
N ILE A 85 6.48 5.29 -21.90
CA ILE A 85 5.90 3.94 -21.94
C ILE A 85 5.15 3.77 -23.28
N ALA A 86 4.29 4.70 -23.63
CA ALA A 86 3.54 4.66 -24.88
C ALA A 86 4.45 4.68 -26.12
N GLU A 87 5.48 5.54 -26.12
CA GLU A 87 6.40 5.65 -27.26
C GLU A 87 7.27 4.40 -27.43
N ARG A 88 7.77 3.79 -26.33
CA ARG A 88 8.63 2.61 -26.39
C ARG A 88 7.85 1.34 -26.74
N THR A 89 6.63 1.18 -26.22
CA THR A 89 5.81 -0.02 -26.44
C THR A 89 4.92 0.09 -27.67
N LYS A 90 4.67 1.30 -28.18
CA LYS A 90 3.66 1.61 -29.21
C LYS A 90 2.24 1.22 -28.81
N ILE A 91 1.98 1.10 -27.52
CA ILE A 91 0.67 0.76 -26.95
C ILE A 91 0.13 1.99 -26.20
N THR A 92 -1.15 2.28 -26.36
CA THR A 92 -1.83 3.33 -25.60
C THR A 92 -1.55 3.16 -24.11
N THR A 93 -1.09 4.23 -23.43
CA THR A 93 -0.83 4.20 -21.99
C THR A 93 -1.81 5.09 -21.24
N VAL A 94 -2.51 4.52 -20.28
CA VAL A 94 -3.44 5.19 -19.37
C VAL A 94 -2.75 5.39 -18.03
N ALA A 95 -2.70 6.64 -17.56
CA ALA A 95 -1.98 7.01 -16.34
C ALA A 95 -2.72 8.08 -15.53
N HIS A 96 -2.10 8.59 -14.46
CA HIS A 96 -2.61 9.67 -13.61
C HIS A 96 -3.96 9.37 -12.92
N PHE A 97 -4.20 8.12 -12.55
CA PHE A 97 -5.46 7.67 -11.93
C PHE A 97 -5.81 8.46 -10.66
N ARG A 98 -4.82 8.67 -9.77
CA ARG A 98 -5.01 9.39 -8.49
C ARG A 98 -5.31 10.86 -8.69
N GLN A 99 -4.65 11.50 -9.65
CA GLN A 99 -4.87 12.90 -9.96
C GLN A 99 -6.28 13.14 -10.52
N LYS A 100 -6.79 12.20 -11.32
CA LYS A 100 -8.16 12.27 -11.85
C LYS A 100 -9.19 12.18 -10.74
N ASP A 101 -9.01 11.28 -9.78
CA ASP A 101 -9.91 11.13 -8.64
C ASP A 101 -9.90 12.38 -7.74
N ILE A 102 -8.72 12.93 -7.43
CA ILE A 102 -8.59 14.18 -6.68
C ILE A 102 -9.28 15.34 -7.40
N ALA A 103 -9.09 15.45 -8.71
CA ALA A 103 -9.77 16.50 -9.51
C ALA A 103 -11.29 16.37 -9.51
N ALA A 104 -11.81 15.15 -9.29
CA ALA A 104 -13.23 14.89 -9.13
C ALA A 104 -13.74 15.07 -7.68
N GLY A 105 -12.88 15.51 -6.76
CA GLY A 105 -13.21 15.73 -5.35
C GLY A 105 -12.94 14.52 -4.43
N GLY A 106 -12.33 13.46 -4.95
CA GLY A 106 -11.89 12.30 -4.17
C GLY A 106 -10.53 12.52 -3.49
N GLN A 107 -10.08 11.52 -2.75
CA GLN A 107 -8.79 11.54 -2.05
C GLN A 107 -7.63 10.90 -2.85
N GLY A 108 -7.92 10.36 -4.04
CA GLY A 108 -6.92 9.68 -4.87
C GLY A 108 -6.45 8.32 -4.33
N ALA A 109 -6.99 7.87 -3.19
CA ALA A 109 -6.69 6.56 -2.57
C ALA A 109 -7.79 6.20 -1.56
N PRO A 110 -8.12 4.89 -1.42
CA PRO A 110 -7.76 3.80 -2.32
C PRO A 110 -8.57 3.84 -3.63
N LEU A 111 -7.99 3.44 -4.77
CA LEU A 111 -8.68 3.39 -6.07
C LEU A 111 -9.11 1.98 -6.47
N VAL A 112 -8.58 0.97 -5.79
CA VAL A 112 -8.80 -0.44 -6.12
C VAL A 112 -10.22 -0.95 -5.80
N PRO A 113 -11.01 -0.36 -4.85
CA PRO A 113 -12.32 -0.87 -4.50
C PRO A 113 -13.29 -1.02 -5.69
N ALA A 114 -13.27 -0.08 -6.62
CA ALA A 114 -14.11 -0.16 -7.83
C ALA A 114 -13.71 -1.35 -8.73
N PHE A 115 -12.41 -1.63 -8.85
CA PHE A 115 -11.91 -2.81 -9.56
C PHE A 115 -12.26 -4.11 -8.81
N HIS A 116 -12.08 -4.12 -7.49
CA HIS A 116 -12.46 -5.28 -6.67
C HIS A 116 -13.94 -5.62 -6.84
N HIS A 117 -14.81 -4.62 -6.80
CA HIS A 117 -16.24 -4.82 -7.06
C HIS A 117 -16.51 -5.30 -8.48
N ALA A 118 -15.87 -4.72 -9.50
CA ALA A 118 -16.05 -5.16 -10.89
C ALA A 118 -15.62 -6.63 -11.10
N TRP A 119 -14.61 -7.08 -10.36
CA TRP A 119 -14.09 -8.45 -10.46
C TRP A 119 -14.84 -9.44 -9.57
N LEU A 120 -15.16 -9.07 -8.34
CA LEU A 120 -15.70 -9.94 -7.29
C LEU A 120 -17.11 -9.56 -6.84
N GLY A 121 -17.75 -8.58 -7.50
CA GLY A 121 -19.06 -8.03 -7.08
C GLY A 121 -20.22 -9.02 -7.18
N HIS A 122 -20.00 -10.21 -7.76
CA HIS A 122 -20.92 -11.34 -7.70
C HIS A 122 -20.94 -12.03 -6.32
N LEU A 123 -19.97 -11.73 -5.46
CA LEU A 123 -19.92 -12.22 -4.09
C LEU A 123 -20.62 -11.19 -3.19
N GLU A 124 -21.80 -11.56 -2.70
CA GLU A 124 -22.59 -10.73 -1.81
C GLU A 124 -21.95 -10.58 -0.42
N ASN A 125 -22.17 -9.46 0.24
CA ASN A 125 -21.70 -9.21 1.61
C ASN A 125 -20.21 -9.52 1.83
N THR A 126 -19.37 -9.08 0.89
CA THR A 126 -17.95 -9.39 0.88
C THR A 126 -17.11 -8.19 1.29
N ALA A 127 -16.13 -8.44 2.15
CA ALA A 127 -15.03 -7.53 2.46
C ALA A 127 -13.72 -8.09 1.90
N LEU A 128 -13.02 -7.32 1.10
CA LEU A 128 -11.70 -7.67 0.61
C LEU A 128 -10.65 -6.90 1.39
N LEU A 129 -9.79 -7.65 2.10
CA LEU A 129 -8.69 -7.12 2.89
C LEU A 129 -7.39 -7.26 2.11
N ASN A 130 -6.69 -6.14 1.92
CA ASN A 130 -5.32 -6.12 1.42
C ASN A 130 -4.36 -5.77 2.56
N LEU A 131 -3.40 -6.67 2.81
CA LEU A 131 -2.33 -6.50 3.81
C LEU A 131 -1.02 -6.15 3.09
N GLY A 132 -0.86 -4.86 2.76
CA GLY A 132 0.38 -4.28 2.27
C GLY A 132 1.21 -3.69 3.42
N GLY A 133 1.94 -2.62 3.18
CA GLY A 133 2.57 -1.83 4.24
C GLY A 133 1.52 -1.22 5.18
N ILE A 134 0.45 -0.70 4.60
CA ILE A 134 -0.80 -0.30 5.24
C ILE A 134 -1.87 -1.33 4.88
N ALA A 135 -2.72 -1.69 5.84
CA ALA A 135 -3.90 -2.53 5.60
C ALA A 135 -5.06 -1.68 5.09
N ASN A 136 -5.75 -2.16 4.05
CA ASN A 136 -6.94 -1.50 3.55
C ASN A 136 -8.06 -2.48 3.24
N LEU A 137 -9.29 -1.98 3.33
CA LEU A 137 -10.52 -2.70 3.05
C LEU A 137 -11.21 -2.15 1.82
N SER A 138 -11.75 -3.04 1.00
CA SER A 138 -12.73 -2.75 -0.01
C SER A 138 -14.04 -3.44 0.38
N LEU A 139 -15.11 -2.68 0.47
CA LEU A 139 -16.42 -3.13 0.91
C LEU A 139 -17.45 -2.74 -0.14
N TRP A 140 -18.44 -3.58 -0.35
CA TRP A 140 -19.64 -3.26 -1.14
C TRP A 140 -20.87 -3.92 -0.56
N ASP A 141 -21.98 -3.26 -0.72
CA ASP A 141 -23.30 -3.75 -0.30
C ASP A 141 -24.14 -4.17 -1.52
N ASP A 142 -25.28 -4.78 -1.24
CA ASP A 142 -26.22 -5.28 -2.26
C ASP A 142 -27.22 -4.21 -2.72
N SER A 143 -27.00 -2.94 -2.39
CA SER A 143 -27.85 -1.84 -2.87
C SER A 143 -27.73 -1.64 -4.39
N LEU A 144 -28.76 -1.05 -5.00
CA LEU A 144 -28.78 -0.78 -6.44
C LEU A 144 -28.93 0.74 -6.70
N PRO A 145 -27.85 1.43 -7.15
CA PRO A 145 -26.51 0.92 -7.41
C PRO A 145 -25.76 0.56 -6.11
N PRO A 146 -24.78 -0.37 -6.17
CA PRO A 146 -24.03 -0.79 -4.99
C PRO A 146 -23.22 0.36 -4.41
N THR A 147 -23.19 0.47 -3.08
CA THR A 147 -22.31 1.39 -2.39
C THR A 147 -20.93 0.75 -2.22
N ILE A 148 -19.95 1.26 -2.96
CA ILE A 148 -18.57 0.79 -2.90
C ILE A 148 -17.79 1.71 -1.97
N LYS A 149 -17.17 1.14 -0.94
CA LYS A 149 -16.32 1.86 0.02
C LYS A 149 -14.93 1.27 0.05
N GLY A 150 -13.92 2.12 0.15
CA GLY A 150 -12.56 1.70 0.38
C GLY A 150 -11.88 2.65 1.36
N PHE A 151 -11.11 2.11 2.29
CA PHE A 151 -10.38 2.91 3.28
C PHE A 151 -9.26 2.10 3.94
N ASP A 152 -8.30 2.79 4.50
CA ASP A 152 -7.21 2.18 5.24
C ASP A 152 -7.65 1.88 6.68
N THR A 153 -7.18 0.77 7.23
CA THR A 153 -7.51 0.39 8.61
C THR A 153 -6.41 0.77 9.60
N GLY A 154 -5.15 0.74 9.15
CA GLY A 154 -3.98 1.05 9.97
C GLY A 154 -2.71 0.43 9.41
N PRO A 155 -1.62 0.43 10.19
CA PRO A 155 -0.38 -0.21 9.81
C PRO A 155 -0.56 -1.72 9.68
N ALA A 156 0.15 -2.32 8.72
CA ALA A 156 0.29 -3.74 8.58
C ALA A 156 1.78 -4.09 8.50
N ASN A 157 2.27 -4.54 7.34
CA ASN A 157 3.64 -5.03 7.26
C ASN A 157 4.70 -3.94 7.50
N THR A 158 4.40 -2.65 7.28
CA THR A 158 5.41 -1.58 7.43
C THR A 158 6.11 -1.59 8.78
N LEU A 159 5.33 -1.68 9.89
CA LEU A 159 5.93 -1.71 11.23
C LEU A 159 6.57 -3.06 11.55
N ILE A 160 5.93 -4.14 11.14
CA ILE A 160 6.42 -5.51 11.37
C ILE A 160 7.76 -5.71 10.67
N ASP A 161 7.85 -5.34 9.38
CA ASP A 161 9.06 -5.46 8.58
C ASP A 161 10.20 -4.57 9.12
N ALA A 162 9.88 -3.32 9.49
CA ALA A 162 10.87 -2.41 10.06
C ALA A 162 11.39 -2.92 11.42
N TRP A 163 10.52 -3.51 12.25
CA TRP A 163 10.88 -4.11 13.53
C TRP A 163 11.73 -5.36 13.35
N CYS A 164 11.35 -6.24 12.42
CA CYS A 164 12.10 -7.43 12.04
C CYS A 164 13.50 -7.05 11.49
N SER A 165 13.58 -6.07 10.61
CA SER A 165 14.85 -5.58 10.08
C SER A 165 15.80 -5.08 11.17
N ARG A 166 15.26 -4.37 12.16
CA ARG A 166 16.05 -3.82 13.30
C ARG A 166 16.62 -4.91 14.21
N HIS A 167 15.85 -5.96 14.48
CA HIS A 167 16.19 -6.95 15.51
C HIS A 167 16.77 -8.25 14.97
N LEU A 168 16.37 -8.65 13.76
CA LEU A 168 16.84 -9.88 13.11
C LEU A 168 17.75 -9.64 11.92
N ASN A 169 17.91 -8.38 11.49
CA ASN A 169 18.61 -8.03 10.24
C ASN A 169 18.03 -8.77 9.01
N GLN A 170 16.70 -8.99 9.02
CA GLN A 170 15.93 -9.61 7.94
C GLN A 170 14.90 -8.62 7.40
N PRO A 171 14.56 -8.65 6.11
CA PRO A 171 13.63 -7.68 5.52
C PRO A 171 12.19 -7.84 6.00
N TYR A 172 11.81 -9.00 6.49
CA TYR A 172 10.47 -9.34 7.00
C TYR A 172 10.54 -10.61 7.87
N ASP A 173 9.49 -10.88 8.64
CA ASP A 173 9.30 -12.10 9.42
C ASP A 173 8.75 -13.22 8.52
N ASP A 174 9.60 -14.17 8.14
CA ASP A 174 9.23 -15.23 7.20
C ASP A 174 8.19 -16.16 7.84
N ASP A 175 7.04 -16.30 7.16
CA ASP A 175 5.86 -17.03 7.64
C ASP A 175 5.35 -16.58 9.04
N GLY A 176 5.78 -15.40 9.54
CA GLY A 176 5.39 -14.87 10.84
C GLY A 176 5.93 -15.69 12.02
N LEU A 177 6.99 -16.45 11.79
CA LEU A 177 7.51 -17.42 12.77
C LEU A 177 8.04 -16.74 14.03
N TRP A 178 8.67 -15.59 13.88
CA TRP A 178 9.22 -14.86 15.01
C TRP A 178 8.12 -14.24 15.88
N ALA A 179 7.17 -13.55 15.28
CA ALA A 179 6.05 -12.92 15.98
C ALA A 179 5.13 -13.98 16.63
N ARG A 180 4.95 -15.14 15.98
CA ARG A 180 4.10 -16.23 16.49
C ARG A 180 4.52 -16.76 17.86
N ASP A 181 5.83 -16.79 18.11
CA ASP A 181 6.38 -17.35 19.35
C ASP A 181 6.50 -16.28 20.46
N GLY A 182 6.12 -15.01 20.20
CA GLY A 182 6.03 -13.93 21.17
C GLY A 182 4.67 -13.88 21.87
N ASN A 183 4.61 -13.13 22.97
CA ASN A 183 3.38 -12.88 23.73
C ASN A 183 2.86 -11.48 23.43
N ILE A 184 1.56 -11.34 23.28
CA ILE A 184 0.93 -10.02 23.08
C ILE A 184 1.01 -9.22 24.38
N ASP A 185 1.67 -8.05 24.34
CA ASP A 185 1.67 -7.08 25.43
C ASP A 185 0.42 -6.20 25.33
N THR A 186 -0.53 -6.44 26.22
CA THR A 186 -1.84 -5.74 26.20
C THR A 186 -1.74 -4.26 26.58
N ASP A 187 -0.75 -3.87 27.37
CA ASP A 187 -0.52 -2.48 27.76
C ASP A 187 0.06 -1.71 26.59
N LEU A 188 1.02 -2.28 25.87
CA LEU A 188 1.56 -1.72 24.64
C LEU A 188 0.46 -1.62 23.58
N LEU A 189 -0.30 -2.67 23.33
CA LEU A 189 -1.39 -2.68 22.37
C LEU A 189 -2.41 -1.56 22.67
N THR A 190 -2.78 -1.40 23.94
CA THR A 190 -3.67 -0.33 24.37
C THR A 190 -3.10 1.06 24.10
N LYS A 191 -1.79 1.26 24.30
CA LYS A 191 -1.12 2.53 23.99
C LYS A 191 -1.08 2.81 22.50
N LEU A 192 -0.78 1.81 21.68
CA LEU A 192 -0.75 1.93 20.22
C LEU A 192 -2.12 2.30 19.66
N LEU A 193 -3.19 1.67 20.15
CA LEU A 193 -4.57 1.92 19.72
C LEU A 193 -5.10 3.30 20.15
N LYS A 194 -4.43 4.02 21.06
CA LYS A 194 -4.78 5.42 21.41
C LYS A 194 -4.41 6.43 20.33
N HIS A 195 -3.66 6.06 19.31
CA HIS A 195 -3.33 6.96 18.21
C HIS A 195 -4.61 7.50 17.56
N ASP A 196 -4.70 8.80 17.33
CA ASP A 196 -5.90 9.51 16.86
C ASP A 196 -6.48 8.91 15.57
N TYR A 197 -5.64 8.35 14.72
CA TYR A 197 -6.08 7.70 13.49
C TYR A 197 -7.10 6.59 13.74
N PHE A 198 -6.91 5.77 14.77
CA PHE A 198 -7.84 4.66 15.07
C PHE A 198 -9.20 5.15 15.55
N GLN A 199 -9.29 6.38 16.04
CA GLN A 199 -10.54 7.00 16.49
C GLN A 199 -11.33 7.68 15.36
N GLN A 200 -10.72 7.85 14.18
CA GLN A 200 -11.37 8.48 13.04
C GLN A 200 -12.42 7.54 12.42
N PRO A 201 -13.59 8.09 12.00
CA PRO A 201 -14.59 7.29 11.28
C PRO A 201 -14.10 6.94 9.87
N ALA A 202 -14.57 5.80 9.34
CA ALA A 202 -14.40 5.45 7.93
C ALA A 202 -15.36 6.28 7.05
N PRO A 203 -15.00 6.62 5.78
CA PRO A 203 -13.73 6.27 5.13
C PRO A 203 -12.59 7.16 5.59
N LYS A 204 -11.40 6.57 5.76
CA LYS A 204 -10.17 7.26 6.18
C LYS A 204 -8.97 6.69 5.44
N SER A 205 -7.91 7.49 5.28
CA SER A 205 -6.67 7.05 4.68
C SER A 205 -5.47 7.40 5.55
N THR A 206 -4.39 6.66 5.39
CA THR A 206 -3.12 6.90 6.08
C THR A 206 -1.95 6.61 5.16
N HIS A 207 -0.74 6.85 5.66
CA HIS A 207 0.49 6.58 4.95
C HIS A 207 1.56 6.03 5.91
N ILE A 208 2.60 5.43 5.34
CA ILE A 208 3.65 4.76 6.11
C ILE A 208 4.40 5.68 7.07
N ASP A 209 4.52 6.98 6.75
CA ASP A 209 5.21 7.94 7.61
C ASP A 209 4.48 8.16 8.94
N GLN A 210 3.15 8.02 8.95
CA GLN A 210 2.34 8.19 10.16
C GLN A 210 2.56 7.05 11.16
N PHE A 211 2.83 5.84 10.65
CA PHE A 211 3.12 4.65 11.43
C PHE A 211 4.58 4.21 11.22
N SER A 212 5.50 5.15 11.46
CA SER A 212 6.93 4.90 11.30
C SER A 212 7.53 4.21 12.52
N ILE A 213 8.73 3.67 12.34
CA ILE A 213 9.49 3.07 13.44
C ILE A 213 9.82 4.11 14.53
N GLN A 214 9.96 5.39 14.17
CA GLN A 214 10.17 6.49 15.11
C GLN A 214 8.93 6.75 15.97
N TRP A 215 7.73 6.63 15.39
CA TRP A 215 6.48 6.67 16.16
C TRP A 215 6.43 5.54 17.18
N LEU A 216 6.74 4.31 16.77
CA LEU A 216 6.80 3.16 17.67
C LEU A 216 7.80 3.38 18.81
N ASP A 217 9.01 3.88 18.50
CA ASP A 217 10.02 4.21 19.49
C ASP A 217 9.50 5.24 20.53
N GLY A 218 8.75 6.25 20.06
CA GLY A 218 8.10 7.22 20.94
C GLY A 218 7.13 6.58 21.92
N VAL A 219 6.32 5.60 21.48
CA VAL A 219 5.41 4.85 22.34
C VAL A 219 6.18 3.96 23.34
N LEU A 220 7.22 3.27 22.87
CA LEU A 220 8.04 2.36 23.68
C LEU A 220 8.84 3.10 24.75
N SER A 221 9.28 4.34 24.48
CA SER A 221 10.08 5.15 25.41
C SER A 221 9.36 5.46 26.73
N THR A 222 8.04 5.32 26.79
CA THR A 222 7.19 5.64 27.94
C THR A 222 6.92 4.47 28.87
N GLY A 223 7.53 3.31 28.65
CA GLY A 223 7.19 2.08 29.35
C GLY A 223 8.36 1.24 29.88
N VAL A 224 8.00 0.09 30.42
CA VAL A 224 8.95 -0.96 30.81
C VAL A 224 9.57 -1.57 29.55
N LYS A 225 10.80 -2.07 29.66
CA LYS A 225 11.46 -2.77 28.56
C LYS A 225 10.69 -4.07 28.25
N ILE A 226 10.20 -4.18 27.03
CA ILE A 226 9.46 -5.35 26.51
C ILE A 226 10.42 -6.15 25.63
N ASP A 227 10.27 -7.47 25.59
CA ASP A 227 11.04 -8.32 24.69
C ASP A 227 10.72 -7.97 23.22
N PRO A 228 11.71 -7.83 22.35
CA PRO A 228 11.47 -7.53 20.94
C PRO A 228 10.52 -8.51 20.23
N GLN A 229 10.50 -9.76 20.62
CA GLN A 229 9.61 -10.78 20.07
C GLN A 229 8.14 -10.53 20.48
N ASP A 230 7.92 -10.14 21.73
CA ASP A 230 6.60 -9.78 22.25
C ASP A 230 6.07 -8.51 21.57
N ILE A 231 6.97 -7.55 21.25
CA ILE A 231 6.60 -6.38 20.46
C ILE A 231 6.19 -6.81 19.05
N ALA A 232 6.91 -7.73 18.39
CA ALA A 232 6.53 -8.23 17.07
C ALA A 232 5.13 -8.87 17.10
N ALA A 233 4.83 -9.74 18.08
CA ALA A 233 3.50 -10.31 18.28
C ALA A 233 2.42 -9.25 18.48
N THR A 234 2.73 -8.21 19.26
CA THR A 234 1.81 -7.09 19.54
C THR A 234 1.53 -6.26 18.30
N LEU A 235 2.51 -6.06 17.41
CA LEU A 235 2.31 -5.35 16.13
C LEU A 235 1.41 -6.14 15.16
N VAL A 236 1.52 -7.45 15.14
CA VAL A 236 0.60 -8.32 14.37
C VAL A 236 -0.82 -8.19 14.92
N GLU A 237 -0.98 -8.23 16.24
CA GLU A 237 -2.28 -8.05 16.89
C GLU A 237 -2.86 -6.66 16.66
N LEU A 238 -2.04 -5.60 16.65
CA LEU A 238 -2.47 -4.25 16.29
C LEU A 238 -3.10 -4.21 14.89
N THR A 239 -2.49 -4.88 13.91
CA THR A 239 -3.02 -5.00 12.56
C THR A 239 -4.39 -5.72 12.59
N ALA A 240 -4.49 -6.84 13.29
CA ALA A 240 -5.73 -7.62 13.38
C ALA A 240 -6.87 -6.83 14.04
N ILE A 241 -6.59 -6.16 15.17
CA ILE A 241 -7.57 -5.34 15.89
C ILE A 241 -8.02 -4.14 15.06
N SER A 242 -7.10 -3.46 14.35
CA SER A 242 -7.44 -2.33 13.51
C SER A 242 -8.42 -2.72 12.38
N VAL A 243 -8.20 -3.88 11.76
CA VAL A 243 -9.10 -4.46 10.75
C VAL A 243 -10.45 -4.84 11.38
N GLN A 244 -10.43 -5.53 12.53
CA GLN A 244 -11.65 -5.92 13.23
C GLN A 244 -12.51 -4.70 13.60
N GLN A 245 -11.90 -3.63 14.13
CA GLN A 245 -12.62 -2.41 14.47
C GLN A 245 -13.23 -1.74 13.25
N ALA A 246 -12.53 -1.77 12.12
CA ALA A 246 -13.00 -1.22 10.86
C ALA A 246 -14.21 -1.99 10.27
N LEU A 247 -14.31 -3.29 10.56
CA LEU A 247 -15.41 -4.16 10.10
C LEU A 247 -16.65 -4.11 11.01
N ARG A 248 -16.53 -3.77 12.30
CA ARG A 248 -17.64 -3.76 13.26
C ARG A 248 -18.86 -2.94 12.86
N PRO A 249 -18.75 -1.76 12.21
CA PRO A 249 -19.91 -0.98 11.77
C PRO A 249 -20.64 -1.60 10.56
N VAL A 250 -20.08 -2.67 9.98
CA VAL A 250 -20.56 -3.26 8.73
C VAL A 250 -20.99 -4.69 9.00
N SER A 251 -22.28 -5.00 8.77
CA SER A 251 -22.83 -6.35 8.96
C SER A 251 -22.39 -7.28 7.84
N TYR A 252 -21.11 -7.67 7.81
CA TYR A 252 -20.63 -8.71 6.91
C TYR A 252 -20.54 -10.05 7.62
N THR A 253 -21.04 -11.11 6.97
CA THR A 253 -21.08 -12.47 7.52
C THR A 253 -19.87 -13.31 7.14
N HIS A 254 -19.07 -12.92 6.14
CA HIS A 254 -17.92 -13.68 5.65
C HIS A 254 -16.71 -12.77 5.36
N LEU A 255 -15.55 -13.17 5.86
CA LEU A 255 -14.25 -12.58 5.54
C LEU A 255 -13.46 -13.59 4.70
N THR A 256 -13.14 -13.24 3.46
CA THR A 256 -12.19 -14.02 2.65
C THR A 256 -10.83 -13.33 2.64
N LEU A 257 -9.80 -14.02 3.13
CA LEU A 257 -8.42 -13.58 3.00
C LEU A 257 -7.88 -14.08 1.66
N PRO A 258 -7.40 -13.22 0.77
CA PRO A 258 -6.69 -13.69 -0.39
C PRO A 258 -5.41 -14.38 0.08
N THR A 259 -5.27 -15.66 -0.24
CA THR A 259 -4.03 -16.40 -0.04
C THR A 259 -2.95 -15.73 -0.89
N ARG A 260 -1.83 -15.36 -0.25
CA ARG A 260 -0.65 -14.84 -0.94
C ARG A 260 -0.22 -15.89 -1.98
N CYS A 261 -0.40 -15.60 -3.27
CA CYS A 261 0.26 -16.37 -4.31
C CYS A 261 1.75 -16.07 -4.19
N ARG A 262 2.54 -17.04 -3.71
CA ARG A 262 4.00 -17.00 -3.85
C ARG A 262 4.27 -16.93 -5.35
N GLY A 263 4.72 -15.79 -5.84
CA GLY A 263 5.28 -15.70 -7.18
C GLY A 263 6.54 -16.55 -7.20
N GLY A 264 6.51 -17.65 -7.94
CA GLY A 264 7.69 -18.43 -8.28
C GLY A 264 8.59 -17.69 -9.27
#